data_4f4f94cd513026e90b82f4b3d73c8af8
#
_entry.id   4f4f94cd513026e90b82f4b3d73c8af8
#
_cell.length_a   1.000
_cell.length_b   1.000
_cell.length_c   1.000
_cell.angle_alpha   90.00
_cell.angle_beta   90.00
_cell.angle_gamma   90.00
#
_symmetry.space_group_name_H-M   'P 1'
#
loop_
_entity.id
_entity.type
_entity.pdbx_description
1 polymer ?
#
loop_
_entity_poly.entity_id
_entity_poly.type
_entity_poly.pdbx_seq_one_letter_code
_entity_poly.pdbx_strand_id
1 'polypeptide(L)'
;LMSSGVDSITMPLPISSEDDVWDNDRILTHFHDICALLAHKTYRQLHCLYAPGAEAGSSLTQSLSGLYRVARWCMHSTTPLASLTVLTHGAFRVQEEDNPEPTLAALSGAVNVFAQELHPTEVRLIDIDAQSSDENLNLLTQRLAPKQETVMALRQGMLYLRRFIPTRLL
;
A
#
# COMPACT_ATOMS: atom_id res chain seq x y z
N LEU A 1 12.71 -12.05 -26.88
CA LEU A 1 12.44 -11.14 -25.78
C LEU A 1 10.92 -11.05 -25.59
N MET A 2 10.38 -11.88 -24.69
CA MET A 2 8.98 -11.78 -24.29
C MET A 2 8.86 -10.54 -23.40
N SER A 3 8.08 -9.55 -23.81
CA SER A 3 7.70 -8.44 -22.95
C SER A 3 6.93 -9.04 -21.78
N SER A 4 7.43 -8.87 -20.57
CA SER A 4 6.67 -9.14 -19.35
C SER A 4 5.56 -8.09 -19.29
N GLY A 5 4.43 -8.36 -19.95
CA GLY A 5 3.28 -7.47 -19.91
C GLY A 5 2.70 -7.47 -18.49
N VAL A 6 2.93 -6.39 -17.77
CA VAL A 6 2.19 -6.10 -16.55
C VAL A 6 0.98 -5.27 -16.97
N ASP A 7 -0.21 -5.88 -16.93
CA ASP A 7 -1.44 -5.13 -17.08
C ASP A 7 -1.73 -4.39 -15.76
N SER A 8 -1.87 -3.08 -15.79
CA SER A 8 -2.25 -2.28 -14.62
C SER A 8 -3.64 -1.69 -14.81
N ILE A 9 -4.44 -1.74 -13.76
CA ILE A 9 -5.72 -1.04 -13.67
C ILE A 9 -5.60 -0.06 -12.52
N THR A 10 -5.73 1.24 -12.83
CA THR A 10 -5.76 2.29 -11.81
C THR A 10 -7.22 2.67 -11.57
N MET A 11 -7.65 2.62 -10.32
CA MET A 11 -9.01 2.98 -9.95
C MET A 11 -8.97 3.92 -8.74
N PRO A 12 -9.64 5.08 -8.83
CA PRO A 12 -9.88 5.91 -7.67
C PRO A 12 -10.80 5.15 -6.71
N LEU A 13 -10.45 5.08 -5.43
CA LEU A 13 -11.41 4.66 -4.41
C LEU A 13 -12.46 5.76 -4.28
N PRO A 14 -13.77 5.45 -4.40
CA PRO A 14 -14.80 6.44 -4.18
C PRO A 14 -14.74 6.90 -2.72
N ILE A 15 -14.18 8.08 -2.50
CA ILE A 15 -14.21 8.77 -1.21
C ILE A 15 -15.48 9.60 -1.24
N SER A 16 -16.57 9.04 -0.80
CA SER A 16 -17.76 9.80 -0.51
C SER A 16 -17.65 10.41 0.90
N SER A 17 -18.49 11.38 1.21
CA SER A 17 -18.51 12.16 2.45
C SER A 17 -18.18 11.36 3.72
N GLU A 18 -17.80 12.03 4.79
CA GLU A 18 -17.49 11.41 6.09
C GLU A 18 -18.54 10.43 6.61
N ASP A 19 -19.80 10.61 6.20
CA ASP A 19 -20.94 9.75 6.57
C ASP A 19 -20.96 8.40 5.84
N ASP A 20 -20.34 8.30 4.65
CA ASP A 20 -20.30 7.07 3.84
C ASP A 20 -19.13 6.12 4.18
N VAL A 21 -18.34 6.42 5.21
CA VAL A 21 -17.15 5.65 5.61
C VAL A 21 -17.46 4.16 5.84
N TRP A 22 -18.71 3.85 6.13
CA TRP A 22 -19.16 2.51 6.51
C TRP A 22 -20.13 1.84 5.52
N ASP A 23 -20.40 2.45 4.34
CA ASP A 23 -21.21 1.77 3.31
C ASP A 23 -20.42 0.63 2.66
N ASN A 24 -20.47 -0.51 3.33
CA ASN A 24 -19.76 -1.72 2.92
C ASN A 24 -20.25 -2.25 1.56
N ASP A 25 -21.53 -2.06 1.21
CA ASP A 25 -22.13 -2.69 0.03
C ASP A 25 -21.66 -1.99 -1.25
N ARG A 26 -21.53 -0.67 -1.27
CA ARG A 26 -20.99 0.07 -2.41
C ARG A 26 -19.54 -0.28 -2.69
N ILE A 27 -18.76 -0.47 -1.63
CA ILE A 27 -17.33 -0.79 -1.74
C ILE A 27 -17.13 -2.21 -2.24
N LEU A 28 -17.86 -3.16 -1.69
CA LEU A 28 -17.82 -4.55 -2.14
C LEU A 28 -18.27 -4.66 -3.60
N THR A 29 -19.29 -3.90 -4.02
CA THR A 29 -19.73 -3.81 -5.41
C THR A 29 -18.62 -3.31 -6.31
N HIS A 30 -17.95 -2.21 -5.93
CA HIS A 30 -16.84 -1.65 -6.71
C HIS A 30 -15.67 -2.62 -6.86
N PHE A 31 -15.28 -3.33 -5.80
CA PHE A 31 -14.26 -4.36 -5.88
C PHE A 31 -14.73 -5.60 -6.63
N HIS A 32 -16.02 -5.93 -6.57
CA HIS A 32 -16.60 -7.01 -7.38
C HIS A 32 -16.49 -6.71 -8.88
N ASP A 33 -16.76 -5.47 -9.29
CA ASP A 33 -16.61 -5.03 -10.68
C ASP A 33 -15.14 -5.16 -11.15
N ILE A 34 -14.18 -4.80 -10.29
CA ILE A 34 -12.76 -5.02 -10.57
C ILE A 34 -12.47 -6.51 -10.78
N CYS A 35 -12.95 -7.36 -9.88
CA CYS A 35 -12.76 -8.81 -10.01
C CYS A 35 -13.42 -9.36 -11.27
N ALA A 36 -14.59 -8.86 -11.66
CA ALA A 36 -15.26 -9.25 -12.90
C ALA A 36 -14.44 -8.87 -14.14
N LEU A 37 -13.85 -7.66 -14.15
CA LEU A 37 -12.94 -7.23 -15.22
C LEU A 37 -11.68 -8.10 -15.29
N LEU A 38 -11.16 -8.54 -14.14
CA LEU A 38 -9.98 -9.40 -14.05
C LEU A 38 -10.28 -10.86 -14.37
N ALA A 39 -11.51 -11.34 -14.11
CA ALA A 39 -11.90 -12.74 -14.30
C ALA A 39 -11.85 -13.21 -15.76
N HIS A 40 -11.91 -12.28 -16.73
CA HIS A 40 -11.79 -12.60 -18.15
C HIS A 40 -10.34 -12.82 -18.62
N LYS A 41 -9.35 -12.57 -17.75
CA LYS A 41 -7.93 -12.74 -18.07
C LYS A 41 -7.29 -13.75 -17.12
N THR A 42 -6.45 -14.60 -17.65
CA THR A 42 -5.69 -15.57 -16.84
C THR A 42 -4.44 -14.90 -16.28
N TYR A 43 -4.51 -14.39 -15.06
CA TYR A 43 -3.35 -13.84 -14.35
C TYR A 43 -2.67 -14.93 -13.52
N ARG A 44 -1.35 -14.91 -13.48
CA ARG A 44 -0.57 -15.79 -12.58
C ARG A 44 -0.62 -15.29 -11.15
N GLN A 45 -0.58 -13.99 -10.97
CA GLN A 45 -0.58 -13.33 -9.66
C GLN A 45 -1.22 -11.96 -9.77
N LEU A 46 -1.97 -11.58 -8.73
CA LEU A 46 -2.48 -10.23 -8.55
C LEU A 46 -1.70 -9.52 -7.45
N HIS A 47 -1.39 -8.26 -7.71
CA HIS A 47 -0.74 -7.38 -6.76
C HIS A 47 -1.61 -6.13 -6.60
N CYS A 48 -1.88 -5.73 -5.37
CA CYS A 48 -2.61 -4.51 -5.06
C CYS A 48 -1.62 -3.44 -4.59
N LEU A 49 -1.70 -2.25 -5.18
CA LEU A 49 -1.00 -1.05 -4.71
C LEU A 49 -2.04 -0.06 -4.21
N TYR A 50 -1.97 0.27 -2.94
CA TYR A 50 -2.81 1.30 -2.31
C TYR A 50 -1.96 2.54 -1.99
N ALA A 51 -2.30 3.68 -2.57
CA ALA A 51 -1.59 4.94 -2.40
C ALA A 51 -2.49 5.98 -1.71
N PRO A 52 -2.55 5.99 -0.37
CA PRO A 52 -3.28 7.01 0.37
C PRO A 52 -2.59 8.37 0.28
N GLY A 53 -3.36 9.46 0.27
CA GLY A 53 -2.80 10.81 0.30
C GLY A 53 -2.29 11.32 -1.05
N ALA A 54 -2.60 10.63 -2.16
CA ALA A 54 -2.36 11.17 -3.49
C ALA A 54 -3.14 12.47 -3.75
N GLU A 55 -4.23 12.68 -3.00
CA GLU A 55 -4.98 13.93 -2.99
C GLU A 55 -4.54 14.78 -1.79
N ALA A 56 -4.18 16.02 -2.04
CA ALA A 56 -3.78 16.97 -0.99
C ALA A 56 -4.92 17.14 0.03
N GLY A 57 -4.62 16.93 1.32
CA GLY A 57 -5.57 17.12 2.41
C GLY A 57 -6.32 15.88 2.88
N SER A 58 -5.93 14.67 2.44
CA SER A 58 -6.51 13.44 2.97
C SER A 58 -6.34 13.32 4.48
N SER A 59 -7.43 13.11 5.21
CA SER A 59 -7.37 12.90 6.66
C SER A 59 -6.85 11.49 7.01
N LEU A 60 -6.36 11.32 8.24
CA LEU A 60 -5.99 10.00 8.76
C LEU A 60 -7.16 9.01 8.67
N THR A 61 -8.37 9.46 9.01
CA THR A 61 -9.58 8.65 8.96
C THR A 61 -9.84 8.14 7.54
N GLN A 62 -9.71 9.00 6.53
CA GLN A 62 -9.89 8.62 5.12
C GLN A 62 -8.84 7.59 4.69
N SER A 63 -7.57 7.83 5.01
CA SER A 63 -6.47 6.93 4.66
C SER A 63 -6.60 5.56 5.33
N LEU A 64 -6.95 5.52 6.62
CA LEU A 64 -7.18 4.27 7.36
C LEU A 64 -8.43 3.54 6.86
N SER A 65 -9.52 4.25 6.61
CA SER A 65 -10.74 3.66 6.07
C SER A 65 -10.51 3.05 4.70
N GLY A 66 -9.80 3.76 3.82
CA GLY A 66 -9.43 3.23 2.51
C GLY A 66 -8.58 1.96 2.63
N LEU A 67 -7.56 1.96 3.49
CA LEU A 67 -6.73 0.79 3.73
C LEU A 67 -7.53 -0.39 4.29
N TYR A 68 -8.40 -0.14 5.27
CA TYR A 68 -9.29 -1.16 5.83
C TYR A 68 -10.20 -1.79 4.77
N ARG A 69 -10.76 -0.97 3.88
CA ARG A 69 -11.60 -1.44 2.78
C ARG A 69 -10.84 -2.36 1.83
N VAL A 70 -9.62 -1.97 1.46
CA VAL A 70 -8.75 -2.80 0.61
C VAL A 70 -8.41 -4.11 1.32
N ALA A 71 -8.03 -4.06 2.60
CA ALA A 71 -7.73 -5.26 3.39
C ALA A 71 -8.95 -6.20 3.48
N ARG A 72 -10.13 -5.64 3.73
CA ARG A 72 -11.37 -6.41 3.77
C ARG A 72 -11.71 -7.06 2.42
N TRP A 73 -11.50 -6.34 1.33
CA TRP A 73 -11.65 -6.94 0.00
C TRP A 73 -10.67 -8.11 -0.19
N CYS A 74 -9.40 -7.96 0.21
CA CYS A 74 -8.42 -9.06 0.15
C CYS A 74 -8.90 -10.31 0.90
N MET A 75 -9.54 -10.13 2.08
CA MET A 75 -10.07 -11.25 2.88
C MET A 75 -11.21 -11.99 2.19
N HIS A 76 -12.05 -11.29 1.44
CA HIS A 76 -13.26 -11.84 0.84
C HIS A 76 -13.13 -12.11 -0.66
N SER A 77 -12.02 -11.76 -1.26
CA SER A 77 -11.77 -11.98 -2.69
C SER A 77 -11.64 -13.46 -3.01
N THR A 78 -12.36 -13.90 -4.03
CA THR A 78 -12.18 -15.25 -4.61
C THR A 78 -10.89 -15.36 -5.42
N THR A 79 -10.30 -14.24 -5.78
CA THR A 79 -9.02 -14.19 -6.50
C THR A 79 -7.90 -13.93 -5.52
N PRO A 80 -6.98 -14.87 -5.33
CA PRO A 80 -5.91 -14.70 -4.35
C PRO A 80 -4.96 -13.57 -4.76
N LEU A 81 -4.69 -12.67 -3.82
CA LEU A 81 -3.65 -11.65 -3.97
C LEU A 81 -2.31 -12.19 -3.51
N ALA A 82 -1.29 -11.95 -4.31
CA ALA A 82 0.09 -12.24 -3.93
C ALA A 82 0.63 -11.18 -2.96
N SER A 83 0.29 -9.90 -3.19
CA SER A 83 0.70 -8.83 -2.27
C SER A 83 -0.26 -7.64 -2.23
N LEU A 84 -0.29 -6.98 -1.07
CA LEU A 84 -0.82 -5.65 -0.83
C LEU A 84 0.32 -4.72 -0.44
N THR A 85 0.63 -3.75 -1.27
CA THR A 85 1.64 -2.73 -1.00
C THR A 85 0.96 -1.40 -0.73
N VAL A 86 1.19 -0.84 0.45
CA VAL A 86 0.78 0.52 0.81
C VAL A 86 1.92 1.46 0.48
N LEU A 87 1.68 2.41 -0.42
CA LEU A 87 2.67 3.39 -0.83
C LEU A 87 2.37 4.71 -0.13
N THR A 88 3.27 5.18 0.72
CA THR A 88 3.19 6.48 1.37
C THR A 88 4.27 7.42 0.84
N HIS A 89 4.11 8.69 1.14
CA HIS A 89 4.99 9.72 0.67
C HIS A 89 5.39 10.63 1.84
N GLY A 90 6.64 10.52 2.28
CA GLY A 90 7.14 11.30 3.41
C GLY A 90 6.53 10.91 4.77
N ALA A 91 6.18 9.62 4.98
CA ALA A 91 5.65 9.17 6.27
C ALA A 91 6.72 9.09 7.36
N PHE A 92 7.98 8.84 6.99
CA PHE A 92 9.04 8.60 7.97
C PHE A 92 10.22 9.56 7.78
N ARG A 93 10.83 9.91 8.91
CA ARG A 93 12.11 10.60 8.92
C ARG A 93 13.23 9.57 8.78
N VAL A 94 13.89 9.55 7.63
CA VAL A 94 15.02 8.69 7.31
C VAL A 94 16.32 9.50 7.22
N GLN A 95 16.21 10.70 6.66
CA GLN A 95 17.29 11.68 6.52
C GLN A 95 16.97 12.92 7.34
N GLU A 96 17.98 13.77 7.59
CA GLU A 96 17.78 14.98 8.40
C GLU A 96 16.80 15.96 7.75
N GLU A 97 16.78 16.01 6.45
CA GLU A 97 15.94 16.88 5.63
C GLU A 97 14.47 16.44 5.58
N ASP A 98 14.19 15.18 5.93
CA ASP A 98 12.83 14.66 5.88
C ASP A 98 11.92 15.37 6.87
N ASN A 99 10.78 15.85 6.39
CA ASN A 99 9.70 16.39 7.20
C ASN A 99 8.53 15.40 7.21
N PRO A 100 8.49 14.48 8.18
CA PRO A 100 7.53 13.39 8.16
C PRO A 100 6.09 13.86 8.38
N GLU A 101 5.15 13.22 7.66
CA GLU A 101 3.71 13.40 7.83
C GLU A 101 3.18 12.36 8.84
N PRO A 102 2.84 12.76 10.07
CA PRO A 102 2.42 11.81 11.11
C PRO A 102 1.18 11.01 10.75
N THR A 103 0.28 11.61 9.97
CA THR A 103 -0.95 10.96 9.48
C THR A 103 -0.63 9.72 8.66
N LEU A 104 0.34 9.82 7.76
CA LEU A 104 0.77 8.71 6.92
C LEU A 104 1.60 7.68 7.72
N ALA A 105 2.41 8.15 8.68
CA ALA A 105 3.19 7.28 9.56
C ALA A 105 2.31 6.32 10.38
N ALA A 106 1.13 6.77 10.79
CA ALA A 106 0.17 5.97 11.54
C ALA A 106 -0.31 4.72 10.79
N LEU A 107 -0.31 4.74 9.45
CA LEU A 107 -0.67 3.59 8.61
C LEU A 107 0.24 2.39 8.84
N SER A 108 1.48 2.60 9.31
CA SER A 108 2.40 1.50 9.60
C SER A 108 1.89 0.56 10.69
N GLY A 109 1.11 1.08 11.63
CA GLY A 109 0.44 0.26 12.65
C GLY A 109 -0.58 -0.70 12.03
N ALA A 110 -1.46 -0.18 11.19
CA ALA A 110 -2.46 -0.98 10.48
C ALA A 110 -1.81 -2.01 9.54
N VAL A 111 -0.79 -1.62 8.80
CA VAL A 111 -0.05 -2.51 7.91
C VAL A 111 0.57 -3.69 8.66
N ASN A 112 1.15 -3.45 9.85
CA ASN A 112 1.70 -4.53 10.67
C ASN A 112 0.62 -5.53 11.13
N VAL A 113 -0.59 -5.06 11.43
CA VAL A 113 -1.72 -5.94 11.76
C VAL A 113 -2.15 -6.74 10.53
N PHE A 114 -2.35 -6.07 9.40
CA PHE A 114 -2.78 -6.76 8.18
C PHE A 114 -1.74 -7.73 7.63
N ALA A 115 -0.45 -7.50 7.87
CA ALA A 115 0.60 -8.45 7.52
C ALA A 115 0.45 -9.81 8.26
N GLN A 116 -0.20 -9.81 9.41
CA GLN A 116 -0.50 -11.03 10.16
C GLN A 116 -1.85 -11.63 9.75
N GLU A 117 -2.87 -10.78 9.59
CA GLU A 117 -4.25 -11.21 9.34
C GLU A 117 -4.48 -11.70 7.89
N LEU A 118 -3.77 -11.15 6.92
CA LEU A 118 -3.97 -11.46 5.50
C LEU A 118 -3.07 -12.58 4.97
N HIS A 119 -2.33 -13.27 5.84
CA HIS A 119 -1.50 -14.39 5.37
C HIS A 119 -2.32 -15.42 4.56
N PRO A 120 -1.88 -15.89 3.38
CA PRO A 120 -0.52 -15.79 2.83
C PRO A 120 -0.22 -14.55 1.95
N THR A 121 -1.13 -13.59 1.84
CA THR A 121 -0.89 -12.34 1.11
C THR A 121 0.24 -11.55 1.78
N GLU A 122 1.27 -11.18 1.02
CA GLU A 122 2.33 -10.32 1.54
C GLU A 122 1.85 -8.89 1.68
N VAL A 123 1.83 -8.35 2.89
CA VAL A 123 1.44 -6.96 3.16
C VAL A 123 2.67 -6.16 3.56
N ARG A 124 2.86 -5.00 2.93
CA ARG A 124 3.99 -4.12 3.19
C ARG A 124 3.64 -2.65 3.01
N LEU A 125 4.39 -1.78 3.68
CA LEU A 125 4.36 -0.34 3.48
C LEU A 125 5.72 0.12 2.96
N ILE A 126 5.70 0.92 1.91
CA ILE A 126 6.88 1.54 1.33
C ILE A 126 6.67 3.04 1.32
N ASP A 127 7.53 3.75 2.03
CA ASP A 127 7.51 5.20 2.07
C ASP A 127 8.54 5.78 1.10
N ILE A 128 8.07 6.59 0.16
CA ILE A 128 8.94 7.22 -0.84
C ILE A 128 9.18 8.70 -0.50
N ASP A 129 10.23 9.27 -1.06
CA ASP A 129 10.50 10.70 -0.93
C ASP A 129 9.59 11.56 -1.84
N ALA A 130 9.49 12.85 -1.51
CA ALA A 130 8.67 13.82 -2.24
C ALA A 130 9.14 14.04 -3.68
N GLN A 131 10.39 13.72 -3.97
CA GLN A 131 11.03 13.94 -5.24
C GLN A 131 11.22 12.63 -6.02
N SER A 132 10.43 11.61 -5.70
CA SER A 132 10.50 10.32 -6.38
C SER A 132 10.30 10.47 -7.87
N SER A 133 11.36 10.23 -8.61
CA SER A 133 11.34 10.13 -10.07
C SER A 133 10.78 8.77 -10.50
N ASP A 134 10.38 8.67 -11.79
CA ASP A 134 10.00 7.38 -12.40
C ASP A 134 11.05 6.28 -12.20
N GLU A 135 12.30 6.67 -12.00
CA GLU A 135 13.42 5.78 -11.72
C GLU A 135 13.26 5.06 -10.36
N ASN A 136 12.77 5.76 -9.33
CA ASN A 136 12.47 5.16 -8.04
C ASN A 136 11.31 4.16 -8.11
N LEU A 137 10.28 4.43 -8.91
CA LEU A 137 9.18 3.50 -9.15
C LEU A 137 9.65 2.24 -9.89
N ASN A 138 10.54 2.37 -10.86
CA ASN A 138 11.16 1.24 -11.53
C ASN A 138 12.02 0.39 -10.59
N LEU A 139 12.74 1.02 -9.67
CA LEU A 139 13.51 0.31 -8.63
C LEU A 139 12.60 -0.46 -7.67
N LEU A 140 11.42 0.10 -7.33
CA LEU A 140 10.43 -0.61 -6.51
C LEU A 140 9.98 -1.89 -7.17
N THR A 141 9.64 -1.87 -8.46
CA THR A 141 9.17 -3.05 -9.18
C THR A 141 10.24 -4.13 -9.32
N GLN A 142 11.51 -3.75 -9.44
CA GLN A 142 12.64 -4.67 -9.57
C GLN A 142 13.14 -5.24 -8.24
N ARG A 143 13.02 -4.49 -7.14
CA ARG A 143 13.57 -4.85 -5.83
C ARG A 143 12.54 -5.36 -4.81
N LEU A 144 11.28 -5.46 -5.18
CA LEU A 144 10.24 -6.06 -4.33
C LEU A 144 10.40 -7.60 -4.27
N ALA A 145 11.57 -8.04 -3.79
CA ALA A 145 11.81 -9.45 -3.53
C ALA A 145 10.93 -9.94 -2.37
N PRO A 146 10.42 -11.18 -2.43
CA PRO A 146 9.69 -11.78 -1.31
C PRO A 146 10.57 -11.85 -0.06
N LYS A 147 9.97 -11.66 1.13
CA LYS A 147 10.59 -11.71 2.46
C LYS A 147 11.38 -10.47 2.91
N GLN A 148 11.02 -9.29 2.43
CA GLN A 148 11.51 -8.05 3.01
C GLN A 148 10.66 -7.63 4.24
N GLU A 149 11.19 -6.68 5.00
CA GLU A 149 10.50 -6.11 6.15
C GLU A 149 9.13 -5.53 5.78
N THR A 150 8.20 -5.56 6.72
CA THR A 150 6.84 -5.05 6.51
C THR A 150 6.81 -3.54 6.26
N VAL A 151 7.76 -2.78 6.86
CA VAL A 151 7.83 -1.33 6.73
C VAL A 151 9.21 -0.91 6.25
N MET A 152 9.25 -0.21 5.14
CA MET A 152 10.46 0.22 4.45
C MET A 152 10.33 1.67 3.99
N ALA A 153 11.46 2.31 3.74
CA ALA A 153 11.50 3.60 3.08
C ALA A 153 12.50 3.60 1.91
N LEU A 154 12.16 4.30 0.84
CA LEU A 154 13.03 4.49 -0.31
C LEU A 154 13.42 5.98 -0.37
N ARG A 155 14.72 6.27 -0.34
CA ARG A 155 15.27 7.62 -0.49
C ARG A 155 16.43 7.57 -1.48
N GLN A 156 16.36 8.39 -2.51
CA GLN A 156 17.44 8.52 -3.51
C GLN A 156 17.93 7.15 -4.04
N GLY A 157 17.00 6.24 -4.33
CA GLY A 157 17.32 4.90 -4.83
C GLY A 157 17.85 3.91 -3.79
N MET A 158 18.00 4.32 -2.53
CA MET A 158 18.41 3.46 -1.42
C MET A 158 17.22 3.00 -0.59
N LEU A 159 17.17 1.70 -0.28
CA LEU A 159 16.15 1.09 0.55
C LEU A 159 16.59 1.07 2.01
N TYR A 160 15.78 1.67 2.87
CA TYR A 160 15.97 1.75 4.31
C TYR A 160 14.96 0.82 5.00
N LEU A 161 15.46 0.05 5.97
CA LEU A 161 14.66 -0.87 6.76
C LEU A 161 14.53 -0.34 8.19
N ARG A 162 13.30 -0.38 8.72
CA ARG A 162 13.06 0.02 10.10
C ARG A 162 13.66 -1.00 11.06
N ARG A 163 14.41 -0.52 12.07
CA ARG A 163 14.99 -1.34 13.14
C ARG A 163 14.64 -0.76 14.50
N PHE A 164 14.36 -1.62 15.45
CA PHE A 164 14.24 -1.28 16.86
C PHE A 164 15.55 -1.62 17.57
N ILE A 165 16.19 -0.61 18.13
CA ILE A 165 17.44 -0.77 18.87
C ILE A 165 17.11 -0.65 20.36
N PRO A 166 17.36 -1.70 21.18
CA PRO A 166 17.20 -1.61 22.62
C PRO A 166 18.07 -0.49 23.20
N THR A 167 17.45 0.50 23.82
CA THR A 167 18.18 1.60 24.50
C THR A 167 17.94 1.47 25.99
N ARG A 168 19.00 1.46 26.79
CA ARG A 168 18.87 1.60 28.24
C ARG A 168 18.59 3.07 28.55
N LEU A 169 17.48 3.33 29.20
CA LEU A 169 17.26 4.63 29.84
C LEU A 169 18.23 4.72 31.02
N LEU A 170 19.10 5.70 31.00
CA LEU A 170 20.00 6.04 32.11
C LEU A 170 19.22 6.78 33.18
#